data_cac46a23ec6febfbdd4a06c36f29f11a
#
_entry.id   cac46a23ec6febfbdd4a06c36f29f11a
#
_cell.length_a   1.000
_cell.length_b   1.000
_cell.length_c   1.000
_cell.angle_alpha   90.00
_cell.angle_beta   90.00
_cell.angle_gamma   90.00
#
_symmetry.space_group_name_H-M   'P 1'
#
loop_
_entity.id
_entity.type
_entity.pdbx_description
1 polymer ?
#
loop_
_entity_poly.entity_id
_entity_poly.type
_entity_poly.pdbx_seq_one_letter_code
_entity_poly.pdbx_strand_id
1 'polypeptide(L)'
;MTAMNEPWPCASEFAILSSDVHARWKNFGNWDRTYFPKLVGLQVEDIRLGYCRMVLPFREELEQPMGIVHGGAIATLIDASVVPAIGSAYDNTIGYSTVDLHVQYHNALIKEDAIAEAWVTKRGRSVVFCESEVMGRTSGKRIARGFMTYNISTLRPMTK
;
A
#
# COMPACT_ATOMS: atom_id res chain seq x y z
N MET A 1 -24.09 7.73 -17.65
CA MET A 1 -23.98 6.83 -16.50
C MET A 1 -23.06 7.53 -15.51
N THR A 2 -23.64 8.09 -14.47
CA THR A 2 -22.93 8.79 -13.39
C THR A 2 -22.05 7.79 -12.66
N ALA A 3 -20.74 8.04 -12.62
CA ALA A 3 -19.83 7.30 -11.76
C ALA A 3 -20.37 7.38 -10.34
N MET A 4 -20.70 6.25 -9.74
CA MET A 4 -21.00 6.19 -8.33
C MET A 4 -19.71 6.54 -7.58
N ASN A 5 -19.64 7.79 -7.13
CA ASN A 5 -18.65 8.23 -6.15
C ASN A 5 -18.99 7.50 -4.83
N GLU A 6 -18.46 6.29 -4.65
CA GLU A 6 -18.28 5.81 -3.29
C GLU A 6 -17.09 6.60 -2.73
N PRO A 7 -17.32 7.38 -1.65
CA PRO A 7 -16.23 8.14 -1.08
C PRO A 7 -15.25 7.16 -0.44
N TRP A 8 -14.05 7.04 -1.04
CA TRP A 8 -12.93 6.52 -0.25
C TRP A 8 -12.65 7.48 0.88
N PRO A 9 -12.11 6.98 1.98
CA PRO A 9 -11.63 7.88 3.00
C PRO A 9 -10.56 8.80 2.39
N CYS A 10 -10.84 10.09 2.41
CA CYS A 10 -9.87 11.10 1.98
C CYS A 10 -8.72 11.16 2.99
N ALA A 11 -7.49 11.40 2.53
CA ALA A 11 -6.32 11.56 3.42
C ALA A 11 -6.59 12.55 4.58
N SER A 12 -7.37 13.61 4.35
CA SER A 12 -7.74 14.60 5.37
C SER A 12 -8.55 14.05 6.56
N GLU A 13 -9.14 12.86 6.43
CA GLU A 13 -9.88 12.21 7.51
C GLU A 13 -8.96 11.52 8.53
N PHE A 14 -7.68 11.37 8.20
CA PHE A 14 -6.70 10.71 9.04
C PHE A 14 -5.80 11.73 9.74
N ALA A 15 -5.49 11.47 11.01
CA ALA A 15 -4.66 12.33 11.83
C ALA A 15 -3.22 12.42 11.29
N ILE A 16 -2.65 13.61 11.37
CA ILE A 16 -1.25 13.88 11.03
C ILE A 16 -0.35 13.14 12.04
N LEU A 17 0.74 12.59 11.55
CA LEU A 17 1.76 11.92 12.36
C LEU A 17 2.75 12.92 12.97
N SER A 18 3.42 12.52 14.06
CA SER A 18 4.62 13.22 14.51
C SER A 18 5.70 13.18 13.43
N SER A 19 6.60 14.16 13.44
CA SER A 19 7.69 14.29 12.46
C SER A 19 8.52 13.01 12.32
N ASP A 20 8.82 12.36 13.44
CA ASP A 20 9.69 11.18 13.48
C ASP A 20 9.02 9.96 12.86
N VAL A 21 7.73 9.73 13.19
CA VAL A 21 6.95 8.63 12.61
C VAL A 21 6.73 8.87 11.12
N HIS A 22 6.41 10.10 10.73
CA HIS A 22 6.27 10.48 9.33
C HIS A 22 7.57 10.23 8.54
N ALA A 23 8.72 10.72 9.03
CA ALA A 23 10.02 10.55 8.38
C ALA A 23 10.39 9.07 8.21
N ARG A 24 10.13 8.24 9.23
CA ARG A 24 10.37 6.79 9.19
C ARG A 24 9.65 6.13 8.02
N TRP A 25 8.37 6.39 7.86
CA TRP A 25 7.56 5.74 6.84
C TRP A 25 7.65 6.40 5.48
N LYS A 26 7.95 7.70 5.41
CA LYS A 26 8.24 8.38 4.15
C LYS A 26 9.46 7.80 3.44
N ASN A 27 10.40 7.27 4.19
CA ASN A 27 11.59 6.57 3.69
C ASN A 27 11.37 5.08 3.40
N PHE A 28 10.12 4.59 3.41
CA PHE A 28 9.82 3.21 3.06
C PHE A 28 10.35 2.87 1.65
N GLY A 29 11.11 1.80 1.56
CA GLY A 29 11.81 1.41 0.33
C GLY A 29 13.24 1.96 0.21
N ASN A 30 13.63 2.98 0.98
CA ASN A 30 14.98 3.55 0.95
C ASN A 30 15.89 2.88 2.01
N TRP A 31 16.18 1.59 1.81
CA TRP A 31 17.08 0.81 2.65
C TRP A 31 18.43 0.62 1.95
N ASP A 32 19.49 0.36 2.73
CA ASP A 32 20.84 0.06 2.20
C ASP A 32 20.85 -1.20 1.32
N ARG A 33 20.00 -2.17 1.66
CA ARG A 33 19.79 -3.38 0.88
C ARG A 33 18.57 -3.23 -0.02
N THR A 34 18.63 -3.82 -1.23
CA THR A 34 17.45 -3.92 -2.10
C THR A 34 16.54 -5.05 -1.63
N TYR A 35 15.45 -4.68 -0.98
CA TYR A 35 14.32 -5.57 -0.70
C TYR A 35 13.27 -5.45 -1.81
N PHE A 36 12.30 -6.34 -1.81
CA PHE A 36 11.29 -6.43 -2.87
C PHE A 36 10.56 -5.11 -3.17
N PRO A 37 10.07 -4.32 -2.19
CA PRO A 37 9.43 -3.03 -2.49
C PRO A 37 10.37 -2.05 -3.20
N LYS A 38 11.65 -2.03 -2.84
CA LYS A 38 12.67 -1.21 -3.53
C LYS A 38 12.95 -1.72 -4.94
N LEU A 39 13.01 -3.04 -5.14
CA LEU A 39 13.20 -3.65 -6.45
C LEU A 39 12.06 -3.28 -7.41
N VAL A 40 10.82 -3.30 -6.93
CA VAL A 40 9.63 -2.92 -7.69
C VAL A 40 9.54 -1.41 -7.88
N GLY A 41 10.18 -0.61 -7.04
CA GLY A 41 10.25 0.84 -7.14
C GLY A 41 9.13 1.57 -6.43
N LEU A 42 8.52 0.97 -5.40
CA LEU A 42 7.42 1.59 -4.64
C LEU A 42 7.87 2.85 -3.90
N GLN A 43 7.01 3.87 -3.89
CA GLN A 43 7.28 5.17 -3.27
C GLN A 43 6.09 5.62 -2.42
N VAL A 44 6.34 6.03 -1.17
CA VAL A 44 5.31 6.63 -0.31
C VAL A 44 5.16 8.11 -0.66
N GLU A 45 3.95 8.53 -1.03
CA GLU A 45 3.63 9.94 -1.29
C GLU A 45 3.07 10.66 -0.07
N ASP A 46 2.11 10.06 0.63
CA ASP A 46 1.55 10.60 1.87
C ASP A 46 1.37 9.47 2.90
N ILE A 47 1.51 9.83 4.16
CA ILE A 47 1.36 8.91 5.28
C ILE A 47 0.71 9.61 6.46
N ARG A 48 -0.34 9.01 7.02
CA ARG A 48 -1.06 9.48 8.20
C ARG A 48 -1.38 8.33 9.14
N LEU A 49 -1.93 8.60 10.28
CA LEU A 49 -2.28 7.57 11.25
C LEU A 49 -3.34 6.61 10.67
N GLY A 50 -2.93 5.41 10.33
CA GLY A 50 -3.81 4.40 9.73
C GLY A 50 -4.06 4.54 8.24
N TYR A 51 -3.32 5.41 7.54
CA TYR A 51 -3.46 5.66 6.11
C TYR A 51 -2.11 5.79 5.41
N CYS A 52 -2.03 5.36 4.15
CA CYS A 52 -0.86 5.55 3.28
C CYS A 52 -1.29 5.73 1.82
N ARG A 53 -0.71 6.72 1.15
CA ARG A 53 -0.73 6.86 -0.29
C ARG A 53 0.61 6.43 -0.85
N MET A 54 0.61 5.41 -1.72
CA MET A 54 1.80 4.81 -2.30
C MET A 54 1.70 4.76 -3.81
N VAL A 55 2.83 4.92 -4.49
CA VAL A 55 2.92 4.91 -5.96
C VAL A 55 3.78 3.75 -6.42
N LEU A 56 3.33 3.12 -7.48
CA LEU A 56 4.10 2.23 -8.33
C LEU A 56 4.36 2.98 -9.65
N PRO A 57 5.56 3.55 -9.84
CA PRO A 57 5.93 4.17 -11.11
C PRO A 57 5.92 3.15 -12.24
N PHE A 58 5.38 3.55 -13.37
CA PHE A 58 5.35 2.67 -14.55
C PHE A 58 6.77 2.36 -15.03
N ARG A 59 6.99 1.10 -15.37
CA ARG A 59 8.18 0.61 -16.07
C ARG A 59 7.77 -0.55 -16.98
N GLU A 60 8.42 -0.69 -18.12
CA GLU A 60 8.11 -1.75 -19.10
C GLU A 60 8.25 -3.15 -18.52
N GLU A 61 9.16 -3.36 -17.56
CA GLU A 61 9.36 -4.64 -16.87
C GLU A 61 8.17 -5.06 -16.01
N LEU A 62 7.25 -4.14 -15.71
CA LEU A 62 6.02 -4.42 -14.98
C LEU A 62 4.86 -4.83 -15.89
N GLU A 63 5.05 -4.76 -17.21
CA GLU A 63 4.03 -5.19 -18.17
C GLU A 63 3.94 -6.72 -18.27
N GLN A 64 2.77 -7.18 -18.64
CA GLN A 64 2.58 -8.52 -19.17
C GLN A 64 2.56 -8.49 -20.71
N PRO A 65 2.68 -9.65 -21.42
CA PRO A 65 2.81 -9.68 -22.88
C PRO A 65 1.67 -9.00 -23.67
N MET A 66 0.55 -8.69 -23.05
CA MET A 66 -0.56 -7.96 -23.67
C MET A 66 -0.42 -6.44 -23.61
N GLY A 67 0.70 -5.89 -23.10
CA GLY A 67 0.97 -4.45 -23.03
C GLY A 67 0.19 -3.70 -21.95
N ILE A 68 -0.20 -4.40 -20.88
CA ILE A 68 -0.80 -3.81 -19.69
C ILE A 68 0.02 -4.18 -18.46
N VAL A 69 -0.02 -3.37 -17.42
CA VAL A 69 0.69 -3.68 -16.18
C VAL A 69 0.20 -5.00 -15.59
N HIS A 70 1.15 -5.85 -15.22
CA HIS A 70 0.87 -7.19 -14.69
C HIS A 70 0.07 -7.10 -13.38
N GLY A 71 -0.97 -7.92 -13.24
CA GLY A 71 -1.82 -7.94 -12.04
C GLY A 71 -1.04 -8.21 -10.76
N GLY A 72 0.04 -9.00 -10.82
CA GLY A 72 0.95 -9.22 -9.68
C GLY A 72 1.66 -7.95 -9.21
N ALA A 73 2.00 -7.02 -10.12
CA ALA A 73 2.58 -5.73 -9.75
C ALA A 73 1.56 -4.85 -9.01
N ILE A 74 0.31 -4.85 -9.46
CA ILE A 74 -0.81 -4.17 -8.78
C ILE A 74 -1.08 -4.81 -7.40
N ALA A 75 -1.09 -6.14 -7.30
CA ALA A 75 -1.25 -6.83 -6.01
C ALA A 75 -0.11 -6.50 -5.04
N THR A 76 1.13 -6.38 -5.55
CA THR A 76 2.29 -5.96 -4.76
C THR A 76 2.12 -4.54 -4.21
N LEU A 77 1.63 -3.60 -5.03
CA LEU A 77 1.34 -2.23 -4.59
C LEU A 77 0.28 -2.23 -3.48
N ILE A 78 -0.80 -2.99 -3.66
CA ILE A 78 -1.89 -3.12 -2.68
C ILE A 78 -1.34 -3.66 -1.34
N ASP A 79 -0.62 -4.79 -1.38
CA ASP A 79 -0.06 -5.43 -0.19
C ASP A 79 0.94 -4.52 0.55
N ALA A 80 1.84 -3.88 -0.20
CA ALA A 80 2.86 -3.01 0.38
C ALA A 80 2.29 -1.70 0.95
N SER A 81 1.24 -1.15 0.35
CA SER A 81 0.67 0.15 0.75
C SER A 81 0.08 0.16 2.16
N VAL A 82 -0.42 -0.98 2.64
CA VAL A 82 -1.00 -1.08 3.98
C VAL A 82 0.06 -1.20 5.09
N VAL A 83 1.29 -1.57 4.77
CA VAL A 83 2.36 -1.73 5.78
C VAL A 83 2.67 -0.41 6.50
N PRO A 84 2.90 0.73 5.81
CA PRO A 84 3.02 2.03 6.47
C PRO A 84 1.74 2.47 7.18
N ALA A 85 0.56 2.20 6.61
CA ALA A 85 -0.72 2.53 7.24
C ALA A 85 -0.89 1.81 8.58
N ILE A 86 -0.57 0.51 8.65
CA ILE A 86 -0.57 -0.25 9.90
C ILE A 86 0.49 0.29 10.85
N GLY A 87 1.72 0.40 10.35
CA GLY A 87 2.91 0.72 11.14
C GLY A 87 2.94 2.14 11.69
N SER A 88 2.14 3.05 11.10
CA SER A 88 2.02 4.43 11.59
C SER A 88 1.57 4.56 13.05
N ALA A 89 0.90 3.53 13.59
CA ALA A 89 0.39 3.49 14.96
C ALA A 89 1.28 2.69 15.92
N TYR A 90 2.42 2.17 15.47
CA TYR A 90 3.31 1.34 16.28
C TYR A 90 4.75 1.87 16.26
N ASP A 91 5.51 1.45 17.25
CA ASP A 91 6.96 1.62 17.24
C ASP A 91 7.67 0.58 16.36
N ASN A 92 9.00 0.56 16.40
CA ASN A 92 9.83 -0.33 15.58
C ASN A 92 9.89 -1.78 16.11
N THR A 93 9.16 -2.12 17.16
CA THR A 93 9.23 -3.44 17.80
C THR A 93 8.22 -4.43 17.22
N ILE A 94 7.40 -3.99 16.28
CA ILE A 94 6.31 -4.77 15.68
C ILE A 94 6.70 -5.30 14.30
N GLY A 95 6.50 -6.59 14.10
CA GLY A 95 6.54 -7.26 12.81
C GLY A 95 5.15 -7.36 12.18
N TYR A 96 5.09 -7.30 10.89
CA TYR A 96 3.87 -7.36 10.09
C TYR A 96 3.93 -8.57 9.17
N SER A 97 2.85 -9.35 9.09
CA SER A 97 2.75 -10.50 8.20
C SER A 97 1.38 -10.53 7.55
N THR A 98 1.33 -10.55 6.24
CA THR A 98 0.10 -10.74 5.46
C THR A 98 -0.47 -12.13 5.76
N VAL A 99 -1.73 -12.20 6.17
CA VAL A 99 -2.47 -13.44 6.41
C VAL A 99 -3.36 -13.76 5.23
N ASP A 100 -4.00 -12.73 4.70
CA ASP A 100 -4.93 -12.83 3.58
C ASP A 100 -4.83 -11.59 2.70
N LEU A 101 -4.91 -11.78 1.39
CA LEU A 101 -4.94 -10.75 0.38
C LEU A 101 -5.96 -11.12 -0.69
N HIS A 102 -7.06 -10.41 -0.74
CA HIS A 102 -8.05 -10.52 -1.80
C HIS A 102 -7.97 -9.29 -2.71
N VAL A 103 -7.83 -9.50 -4.01
CA VAL A 103 -7.74 -8.42 -5.01
C VAL A 103 -8.82 -8.58 -6.05
N GLN A 104 -9.56 -7.51 -6.28
CA GLN A 104 -10.50 -7.38 -7.38
C GLN A 104 -9.94 -6.41 -8.42
N TYR A 105 -9.74 -6.88 -9.65
CA TYR A 105 -9.28 -6.07 -10.77
C TYR A 105 -10.47 -5.54 -11.56
N HIS A 106 -10.51 -4.23 -11.78
CA HIS A 106 -11.63 -3.55 -12.41
C HIS A 106 -11.29 -3.11 -13.84
N ASN A 107 -10.10 -2.54 -14.04
CA ASN A 107 -9.65 -2.05 -15.34
C ASN A 107 -8.17 -2.33 -15.55
N ALA A 108 -7.76 -2.39 -16.82
CA ALA A 108 -6.36 -2.47 -17.19
C ALA A 108 -5.65 -1.14 -16.91
N LEU A 109 -4.45 -1.22 -16.33
CA LEU A 109 -3.52 -0.10 -16.21
C LEU A 109 -2.57 -0.13 -17.42
N ILE A 110 -2.51 0.97 -18.18
CA ILE A 110 -1.76 1.04 -19.44
C ILE A 110 -0.80 2.21 -19.39
N LYS A 111 0.50 1.93 -19.35
CA LYS A 111 1.62 2.91 -19.51
C LYS A 111 1.49 4.17 -18.65
N GLU A 112 1.01 4.01 -17.44
CA GLU A 112 0.93 5.09 -16.44
C GLU A 112 1.23 4.55 -15.04
N ASP A 113 1.58 5.45 -14.12
CA ASP A 113 1.79 5.11 -12.72
C ASP A 113 0.49 4.63 -12.07
N ALA A 114 0.60 3.67 -11.16
CA ALA A 114 -0.49 3.30 -10.26
C ALA A 114 -0.36 4.05 -8.93
N ILE A 115 -1.46 4.56 -8.42
CA ILE A 115 -1.57 5.13 -7.09
C ILE A 115 -2.46 4.22 -6.24
N ALA A 116 -1.95 3.76 -5.11
CA ALA A 116 -2.74 3.10 -4.08
C ALA A 116 -3.03 4.05 -2.93
N GLU A 117 -4.28 4.11 -2.52
CA GLU A 117 -4.68 4.66 -1.23
C GLU A 117 -5.10 3.51 -0.33
N ALA A 118 -4.46 3.39 0.82
CA ALA A 118 -4.62 2.27 1.74
C ALA A 118 -4.93 2.75 3.14
N TRP A 119 -5.83 2.08 3.82
CA TRP A 119 -6.24 2.44 5.18
C TRP A 119 -6.56 1.23 6.04
N VAL A 120 -6.44 1.45 7.35
CA VAL A 120 -6.83 0.48 8.37
C VAL A 120 -8.32 0.63 8.65
N THR A 121 -9.10 -0.43 8.41
CA THR A 121 -10.54 -0.46 8.71
C THR A 121 -10.84 -0.91 10.14
N LYS A 122 -10.02 -1.83 10.66
CA LYS A 122 -10.15 -2.30 12.04
C LYS A 122 -8.80 -2.76 12.60
N ARG A 123 -8.49 -2.31 13.80
CA ARG A 123 -7.30 -2.69 14.54
C ARG A 123 -7.67 -3.56 15.74
N GLY A 124 -7.31 -4.84 15.68
CA GLY A 124 -7.43 -5.78 16.80
C GLY A 124 -6.11 -5.90 17.59
N ARG A 125 -6.06 -6.80 18.57
CA ARG A 125 -4.88 -7.02 19.41
C ARG A 125 -3.70 -7.62 18.62
N SER A 126 -3.97 -8.57 17.73
CA SER A 126 -2.96 -9.29 16.93
C SER A 126 -3.30 -9.34 15.45
N VAL A 127 -4.47 -8.84 15.06
CA VAL A 127 -4.95 -8.85 13.67
C VAL A 127 -5.42 -7.45 13.30
N VAL A 128 -5.05 -7.00 12.10
CA VAL A 128 -5.46 -5.72 11.53
C VAL A 128 -6.13 -5.99 10.18
N PHE A 129 -7.30 -5.40 9.97
CA PHE A 129 -8.02 -5.43 8.70
C PHE A 129 -7.78 -4.12 7.96
N CYS A 130 -7.49 -4.23 6.67
CA CYS A 130 -7.13 -3.11 5.83
C CYS A 130 -7.81 -3.20 4.47
N GLU A 131 -7.96 -2.05 3.84
CA GLU A 131 -8.38 -1.92 2.46
C GLU A 131 -7.40 -1.05 1.69
N SER A 132 -7.35 -1.26 0.37
CA SER A 132 -6.58 -0.43 -0.54
C SER A 132 -7.32 -0.28 -1.86
N GLU A 133 -7.33 0.92 -2.40
CA GLU A 133 -7.88 1.25 -3.71
C GLU A 133 -6.75 1.69 -4.63
N VAL A 134 -6.73 1.16 -5.86
CA VAL A 134 -5.71 1.51 -6.86
C VAL A 134 -6.35 2.23 -8.02
N MET A 135 -5.75 3.38 -8.39
CA MET A 135 -6.14 4.19 -9.53
C MET A 135 -4.96 4.44 -10.47
N GLY A 136 -5.25 4.62 -11.75
CA GLY A 136 -4.27 5.17 -12.69
C GLY A 136 -4.06 6.66 -12.41
N ARG A 137 -2.78 7.07 -12.31
CA ARG A 137 -2.41 8.47 -11.96
C ARG A 137 -2.96 9.50 -12.94
N THR A 138 -2.89 9.18 -14.22
CA THR A 138 -3.28 10.11 -15.32
C THR A 138 -4.74 9.92 -15.71
N SER A 139 -5.17 8.67 -15.83
CA SER A 139 -6.53 8.36 -16.28
C SER A 139 -7.59 8.57 -15.21
N GLY A 140 -7.20 8.53 -13.92
CA GLY A 140 -8.14 8.52 -12.81
C GLY A 140 -9.04 7.28 -12.76
N LYS A 141 -8.77 6.27 -13.61
CA LYS A 141 -9.56 5.03 -13.63
C LYS A 141 -9.27 4.19 -12.39
N ARG A 142 -10.32 3.63 -11.81
CA ARG A 142 -10.19 2.59 -10.79
C ARG A 142 -9.59 1.35 -11.43
N ILE A 143 -8.44 0.91 -10.95
CA ILE A 143 -7.70 -0.24 -11.48
C ILE A 143 -8.00 -1.50 -10.68
N ALA A 144 -7.92 -1.43 -9.36
CA ALA A 144 -8.16 -2.57 -8.49
C ALA A 144 -8.55 -2.12 -7.08
N ARG A 145 -9.17 -3.03 -6.32
CA ARG A 145 -9.42 -2.89 -4.90
C ARG A 145 -8.90 -4.11 -4.16
N GLY A 146 -8.28 -3.88 -3.01
CA GLY A 146 -7.75 -4.93 -2.14
C GLY A 146 -8.36 -4.91 -0.75
N PHE A 147 -8.54 -6.11 -0.19
CA PHE A 147 -8.94 -6.35 1.19
C PHE A 147 -7.87 -7.23 1.82
N MET A 148 -7.32 -6.80 2.95
CA MET A 148 -6.19 -7.49 3.55
C MET A 148 -6.39 -7.71 5.04
N THR A 149 -5.88 -8.85 5.48
CA THR A 149 -5.73 -9.17 6.89
C THR A 149 -4.25 -9.33 7.21
N TYR A 150 -3.79 -8.60 8.21
CA TYR A 150 -2.41 -8.67 8.70
C TYR A 150 -2.36 -9.18 10.12
N ASN A 151 -1.41 -10.06 10.41
CA ASN A 151 -0.99 -10.36 11.77
C ASN A 151 0.07 -9.34 12.21
N ILE A 152 -0.06 -8.86 13.43
CA ILE A 152 0.94 -8.04 14.09
C ILE A 152 1.50 -8.81 15.30
N SER A 153 2.82 -8.84 15.42
CA SER A 153 3.52 -9.52 16.50
C SER A 153 4.73 -8.72 16.95
N THR A 154 5.09 -8.84 18.22
CA THR A 154 6.36 -8.28 18.70
C THR A 154 7.52 -8.98 17.99
N LEU A 155 8.43 -8.20 17.42
CA LEU A 155 9.64 -8.74 16.81
C LEU A 155 10.46 -9.47 17.87
N ARG A 156 10.64 -10.78 17.71
CA ARG A 156 11.61 -11.53 18.53
C ARG A 156 13.00 -11.27 17.96
N PRO A 157 14.02 -11.04 18.79
CA PRO A 157 15.39 -11.01 18.31
C PRO A 157 15.67 -12.31 17.53
N MET A 158 16.13 -12.19 16.30
CA MET A 158 16.58 -13.38 15.57
C MET A 158 17.81 -13.93 16.29
N THR A 159 17.66 -15.04 17.01
CA THR A 159 18.81 -15.82 17.48
C THR A 159 19.52 -16.34 16.23
N LYS A 160 20.78 -15.93 16.10
CA LYS A 160 21.70 -16.41 15.05
C LYS A 160 21.93 -17.90 15.20
#